data_cfa7eef274a97618360a3290914d22bc
#
_entry.id   cfa7eef274a97618360a3290914d22bc
#
_cell.length_a   1.000
_cell.length_b   1.000
_cell.length_c   1.000
_cell.angle_alpha   90.00
_cell.angle_beta   90.00
_cell.angle_gamma   90.00
#
_symmetry.space_group_name_H-M   'P 1'
#
loop_
_entity.id
_entity.type
_entity.pdbx_description
1 polymer ?
#
loop_
_entity_poly.entity_id
_entity_poly.type
_entity_poly.pdbx_seq_one_letter_code
_entity_poly.pdbx_strand_id
1 'polypeptide(L)'
;MGLLVFIFLFFSTFLINPSNANNQPLGNHQHKVAKHNYRDALTKSILFFEGQRSGKLPSNQRMKWRRDSGLSDGASMKVDLVGGYYDAGDNVKFGFPMAFTTTMLSWSVLEFGGLMKNELQNAKDAIKWATDYLLKATVHPDTIYVQVGDASKDHACWERPEDMDTPRDVYKVDKNSPGSDVAGETAAALAAASLVFRRSDPTYSKLLIRRAIRVFEFADKYRGSYSNWLKAEVCPYYCSYSGYQDELLWGAAWLHRATRMPTYLNYIQVNGQTLGADETDNIFGWDNKHVGARVLLAKSFLVQKVQSLHDYKSHADNYICSLIPGAPFSNSQYTPGGLLFKLSDSNMQYVTSTSFILLTYAKYLTSSHTVVNCGGTPINARKLRAIAKKQVDYLLGDNPLKMSYMVGYGARYPLRIHHRGSSLPSVAAHPAKLQCKYGFNLMNSQSPNPNVLVGAIVGGPDKNDLFPDQRSDYEQSEPSTYMNAPLVGALAYLAHSFGQL
;
A
#
# COMPACT_ATOMS: atom_id res chain seq x y z
N MET A 1 -91.95 21.14 -2.74
CA MET A 1 -92.08 19.90 -2.00
C MET A 1 -90.69 19.28 -1.90
N GLY A 2 -89.99 19.58 -0.84
CA GLY A 2 -88.64 19.12 -0.60
C GLY A 2 -88.56 18.34 0.68
N LEU A 3 -88.00 17.16 0.61
CA LEU A 3 -87.87 16.21 1.71
C LEU A 3 -86.51 16.39 2.34
N LEU A 4 -86.51 16.86 3.58
CA LEU A 4 -85.29 16.94 4.43
C LEU A 4 -85.05 15.56 5.07
N VAL A 5 -83.87 15.00 4.85
CA VAL A 5 -83.43 13.78 5.52
C VAL A 5 -82.36 14.22 6.57
N PHE A 6 -82.70 14.01 7.85
CA PHE A 6 -81.76 14.18 8.99
C PHE A 6 -80.93 12.91 9.12
N ILE A 7 -79.58 13.10 9.07
CA ILE A 7 -78.62 12.05 9.43
C ILE A 7 -78.12 12.32 10.84
N PHE A 8 -78.43 11.41 11.78
CA PHE A 8 -77.87 11.39 13.12
C PHE A 8 -76.46 10.81 13.10
N LEU A 9 -75.48 11.60 13.49
CA LEU A 9 -74.14 11.14 13.77
C LEU A 9 -74.03 10.70 15.23
N PHE A 10 -73.84 9.39 15.45
CA PHE A 10 -73.48 8.85 16.76
C PHE A 10 -71.97 9.06 16.99
N PHE A 11 -71.64 9.90 17.99
CA PHE A 11 -70.31 9.98 18.55
C PHE A 11 -70.11 8.85 19.56
N SER A 12 -69.32 7.84 19.21
CA SER A 12 -68.81 6.84 20.15
C SER A 12 -67.48 7.37 20.74
N THR A 13 -67.47 7.73 21.98
CA THR A 13 -66.27 8.04 22.72
C THR A 13 -65.55 6.74 23.06
N PHE A 14 -64.43 6.46 22.35
CA PHE A 14 -63.47 5.45 22.76
C PHE A 14 -62.52 6.05 23.82
N LEU A 15 -62.65 5.56 25.06
CA LEU A 15 -61.66 5.75 26.12
C LEU A 15 -60.41 4.98 25.75
N ILE A 16 -59.35 5.70 25.37
CA ILE A 16 -57.99 5.12 25.15
C ILE A 16 -57.33 5.07 26.52
N ASN A 17 -57.17 3.86 27.05
CA ASN A 17 -56.25 3.58 28.15
C ASN A 17 -54.80 3.80 27.71
N PRO A 18 -53.96 4.52 28.45
CA PRO A 18 -52.53 4.62 28.18
C PRO A 18 -51.89 3.29 28.56
N SER A 19 -51.73 2.38 27.59
CA SER A 19 -50.88 1.21 27.77
C SER A 19 -49.43 1.64 27.83
N ASN A 20 -48.76 1.24 28.88
CA ASN A 20 -47.33 1.37 29.17
C ASN A 20 -46.45 1.23 27.91
N ALA A 21 -45.84 2.34 27.51
CA ALA A 21 -44.72 2.31 26.61
C ALA A 21 -43.55 1.64 27.39
N ASN A 22 -43.29 0.40 27.06
CA ASN A 22 -42.05 -0.26 27.46
C ASN A 22 -40.87 0.53 26.87
N ASN A 23 -40.23 1.34 27.72
CA ASN A 23 -38.89 1.82 27.49
C ASN A 23 -37.95 0.63 27.48
N GLN A 24 -37.77 -0.02 26.32
CA GLN A 24 -36.60 -0.84 26.09
C GLN A 24 -35.39 0.09 26.02
N PRO A 25 -34.36 -0.07 26.85
CA PRO A 25 -33.15 0.72 26.71
C PRO A 25 -32.56 0.40 25.35
N LEU A 26 -32.30 1.46 24.54
CA LEU A 26 -31.46 1.44 23.35
C LEU A 26 -30.24 0.56 23.63
N GLY A 27 -30.10 -0.49 22.87
CA GLY A 27 -29.08 -1.51 23.08
C GLY A 27 -27.72 -0.88 23.35
N ASN A 28 -27.14 -1.25 24.45
CA ASN A 28 -25.74 -1.02 24.82
C ASN A 28 -24.89 -1.49 23.63
N HIS A 29 -24.45 -0.57 22.78
CA HIS A 29 -23.30 -0.83 21.92
C HIS A 29 -22.11 -1.01 22.87
N GLN A 30 -21.91 -2.23 23.33
CA GLN A 30 -20.66 -2.60 23.97
C GLN A 30 -19.54 -2.24 22.99
N HIS A 31 -18.85 -1.13 23.25
CA HIS A 31 -17.61 -0.82 22.56
C HIS A 31 -16.68 -2.01 22.76
N LYS A 32 -16.49 -2.79 21.68
CA LYS A 32 -15.50 -3.86 21.70
C LYS A 32 -14.17 -3.22 22.06
N VAL A 33 -13.64 -3.52 23.22
CA VAL A 33 -12.33 -3.02 23.64
C VAL A 33 -11.30 -3.58 22.65
N ALA A 34 -10.64 -2.70 21.92
CA ALA A 34 -9.55 -3.10 21.05
C ALA A 34 -8.34 -3.48 21.90
N LYS A 35 -7.68 -4.60 21.57
CA LYS A 35 -6.44 -5.03 22.22
C LYS A 35 -5.26 -4.08 21.88
N HIS A 36 -5.30 -3.48 20.67
CA HIS A 36 -4.27 -2.61 20.15
C HIS A 36 -4.78 -1.18 19.94
N ASN A 37 -3.88 -0.21 20.08
CA ASN A 37 -4.14 1.18 19.71
C ASN A 37 -3.85 1.36 18.21
N TYR A 38 -4.84 1.04 17.36
CA TYR A 38 -4.72 1.17 15.89
C TYR A 38 -4.54 2.62 15.43
N ARG A 39 -5.05 3.61 16.21
CA ARG A 39 -4.84 5.02 15.91
C ARG A 39 -3.36 5.40 16.04
N ASP A 40 -2.71 4.99 17.13
CA ASP A 40 -1.26 5.22 17.32
C ASP A 40 -0.45 4.50 16.23
N ALA A 41 -0.82 3.25 15.91
CA ALA A 41 -0.18 2.51 14.81
C ALA A 41 -0.36 3.22 13.45
N LEU A 42 -1.53 3.80 13.16
CA LEU A 42 -1.78 4.57 11.94
C LEU A 42 -0.87 5.80 11.85
N THR A 43 -0.82 6.59 12.93
CA THR A 43 0.06 7.78 13.00
C THR A 43 1.52 7.39 12.75
N LYS A 44 1.99 6.33 13.39
CA LYS A 44 3.36 5.82 13.22
C LYS A 44 3.62 5.29 11.82
N SER A 45 2.69 4.52 11.26
CA SER A 45 2.82 3.97 9.90
C SER A 45 2.95 5.05 8.83
N ILE A 46 2.28 6.18 8.99
CA ILE A 46 2.42 7.34 8.10
C ILE A 46 3.73 8.09 8.37
N LEU A 47 4.14 8.21 9.64
CA LEU A 47 5.39 8.89 10.01
C LEU A 47 6.63 8.21 9.41
N PHE A 48 6.61 6.90 9.21
CA PHE A 48 7.68 6.13 8.57
C PHE A 48 8.12 6.76 7.23
N PHE A 49 7.17 7.21 6.41
CA PHE A 49 7.47 7.79 5.10
C PHE A 49 8.34 9.06 5.20
N GLU A 50 8.26 9.81 6.30
CA GLU A 50 9.15 10.95 6.52
C GLU A 50 10.60 10.51 6.78
N GLY A 51 10.81 9.32 7.34
CA GLY A 51 12.13 8.72 7.51
C GLY A 51 12.77 8.30 6.18
N GLN A 52 11.96 7.98 5.18
CA GLN A 52 12.42 7.50 3.87
C GLN A 52 12.60 8.61 2.82
N ARG A 53 12.28 9.86 3.14
CA ARG A 53 12.41 10.98 2.19
C ARG A 53 13.85 11.18 1.73
N SER A 54 14.03 11.33 0.41
CA SER A 54 15.20 11.87 -0.26
C SER A 54 14.95 13.33 -0.66
N GLY A 55 16.00 14.12 -0.87
CA GLY A 55 15.90 15.50 -1.30
C GLY A 55 15.97 16.50 -0.15
N LYS A 56 15.54 17.75 -0.44
CA LYS A 56 15.44 18.82 0.54
C LYS A 56 14.20 18.60 1.42
N LEU A 57 14.42 18.38 2.70
CA LEU A 57 13.33 18.08 3.64
C LEU A 57 12.54 19.34 4.00
N PRO A 58 11.21 19.24 4.20
CA PRO A 58 10.38 20.37 4.59
C PRO A 58 10.65 20.77 6.05
N SER A 59 10.41 22.03 6.39
CA SER A 59 10.66 22.58 7.74
C SER A 59 9.81 21.90 8.83
N ASN A 60 8.64 21.35 8.45
CA ASN A 60 7.73 20.61 9.34
C ASN A 60 8.05 19.12 9.42
N GLN A 61 9.19 18.65 8.91
CA GLN A 61 9.66 17.26 9.03
C GLN A 61 9.60 16.79 10.48
N ARG A 62 8.86 15.73 10.78
CA ARG A 62 8.67 15.20 12.13
C ARG A 62 9.76 14.21 12.52
N MET A 63 10.36 13.50 11.57
CA MET A 63 11.50 12.60 11.77
C MET A 63 12.79 13.42 11.92
N LYS A 64 13.06 13.92 13.13
CA LYS A 64 14.06 14.98 13.40
C LYS A 64 15.52 14.56 13.26
N TRP A 65 15.81 13.28 13.23
CA TRP A 65 17.17 12.78 13.03
C TRP A 65 17.60 12.76 11.56
N ARG A 66 16.65 12.91 10.62
CA ARG A 66 16.92 13.03 9.19
C ARG A 66 17.26 14.47 8.79
N ARG A 67 18.11 14.58 7.72
CA ARG A 67 18.49 15.85 7.07
C ARG A 67 18.37 15.70 5.55
N ASP A 68 18.67 16.78 4.83
CA ASP A 68 18.69 16.81 3.37
C ASP A 68 19.70 15.80 2.82
N SER A 69 19.35 15.13 1.72
CA SER A 69 20.20 14.12 1.08
C SER A 69 19.83 13.97 -0.40
N GLY A 70 20.73 13.46 -1.25
CA GLY A 70 20.47 13.24 -2.66
C GLY A 70 20.14 14.54 -3.42
N LEU A 71 20.74 15.67 -3.05
CA LEU A 71 20.43 17.00 -3.62
C LEU A 71 20.94 17.20 -5.05
N SER A 72 21.80 16.32 -5.53
CA SER A 72 22.35 16.33 -6.89
C SER A 72 21.77 15.21 -7.78
N ASP A 73 20.75 14.48 -7.29
CA ASP A 73 20.17 13.38 -8.02
C ASP A 73 19.63 13.81 -9.38
N GLY A 74 20.08 13.13 -10.44
CA GLY A 74 19.72 13.42 -11.82
C GLY A 74 20.69 14.38 -12.55
N ALA A 75 21.62 15.02 -11.86
CA ALA A 75 22.54 15.99 -12.47
C ALA A 75 23.39 15.40 -13.62
N SER A 76 23.80 14.13 -13.51
CA SER A 76 24.58 13.42 -14.56
C SER A 76 23.81 13.31 -15.87
N MET A 77 22.48 13.27 -15.82
CA MET A 77 21.59 13.20 -16.99
C MET A 77 20.91 14.55 -17.30
N LYS A 78 21.31 15.63 -16.63
CA LYS A 78 20.73 16.97 -16.76
C LYS A 78 19.20 16.99 -16.54
N VAL A 79 18.73 16.19 -15.60
CA VAL A 79 17.32 16.10 -15.18
C VAL A 79 17.23 16.31 -13.66
N ASP A 80 16.16 16.96 -13.20
CA ASP A 80 15.91 17.08 -11.76
C ASP A 80 15.22 15.80 -11.25
N LEU A 81 15.95 15.00 -10.49
CA LEU A 81 15.44 13.81 -9.79
C LEU A 81 15.61 13.95 -8.26
N VAL A 82 15.73 15.18 -7.74
CA VAL A 82 15.74 15.44 -6.30
C VAL A 82 14.36 15.19 -5.71
N GLY A 83 14.28 14.48 -4.59
CA GLY A 83 13.03 14.09 -3.94
C GLY A 83 12.73 12.59 -4.05
N GLY A 84 11.49 12.20 -3.81
CA GLY A 84 11.08 10.80 -3.74
C GLY A 84 11.52 10.12 -2.45
N TYR A 85 11.49 8.78 -2.46
CA TYR A 85 11.82 7.95 -1.32
C TYR A 85 13.01 7.06 -1.61
N TYR A 86 13.88 6.87 -0.63
CA TYR A 86 14.66 5.65 -0.53
C TYR A 86 13.71 4.50 -0.25
N ASP A 87 13.91 3.38 -0.89
CA ASP A 87 12.90 2.32 -0.88
C ASP A 87 12.84 1.58 0.45
N ALA A 88 13.99 1.15 0.95
CA ALA A 88 14.13 0.27 2.09
C ALA A 88 15.21 0.78 3.06
N GLY A 89 16.15 -0.09 3.45
CA GLY A 89 17.27 0.27 4.34
C GLY A 89 18.45 0.89 3.62
N ASP A 90 18.46 0.88 2.31
CA ASP A 90 19.52 1.42 1.44
C ASP A 90 19.30 2.89 1.06
N ASN A 91 20.20 3.43 0.22
CA ASN A 91 20.15 4.80 -0.27
C ASN A 91 19.85 4.88 -1.78
N VAL A 92 19.28 3.83 -2.37
CA VAL A 92 18.86 3.80 -3.77
C VAL A 92 17.41 4.24 -3.88
N LYS A 93 17.05 4.90 -4.97
CA LYS A 93 15.66 5.20 -5.34
C LYS A 93 15.23 4.26 -6.46
N PHE A 94 14.47 3.24 -6.12
CA PHE A 94 13.87 2.31 -7.07
C PHE A 94 12.47 2.79 -7.45
N GLY A 95 12.29 3.16 -8.73
CA GLY A 95 11.03 3.72 -9.24
C GLY A 95 9.88 2.72 -9.21
N PHE A 96 10.15 1.43 -9.45
CA PHE A 96 9.11 0.40 -9.54
C PHE A 96 8.38 0.19 -8.20
N PRO A 97 9.07 -0.18 -7.09
CA PRO A 97 8.40 -0.29 -5.79
C PRO A 97 7.90 1.05 -5.25
N MET A 98 8.54 2.18 -5.58
CA MET A 98 8.05 3.51 -5.19
C MET A 98 6.70 3.84 -5.86
N ALA A 99 6.52 3.47 -7.12
CA ALA A 99 5.25 3.64 -7.81
C ALA A 99 4.16 2.77 -7.16
N PHE A 100 4.43 1.49 -6.86
CA PHE A 100 3.50 0.62 -6.14
C PHE A 100 3.15 1.17 -4.75
N THR A 101 4.13 1.63 -3.99
CA THR A 101 3.93 2.34 -2.72
C THR A 101 2.94 3.50 -2.87
N THR A 102 3.12 4.31 -3.92
CA THR A 102 2.26 5.47 -4.20
C THR A 102 0.85 5.04 -4.56
N THR A 103 0.69 3.96 -5.34
CA THR A 103 -0.61 3.40 -5.68
C THR A 103 -1.33 2.89 -4.43
N MET A 104 -0.62 2.16 -3.57
CA MET A 104 -1.22 1.59 -2.36
C MET A 104 -1.57 2.64 -1.30
N LEU A 105 -0.75 3.69 -1.11
CA LEU A 105 -1.11 4.84 -0.28
C LEU A 105 -2.34 5.56 -0.83
N SER A 106 -2.37 5.78 -2.15
CA SER A 106 -3.50 6.42 -2.82
C SER A 106 -4.78 5.59 -2.67
N TRP A 107 -4.69 4.27 -2.86
CA TRP A 107 -5.83 3.37 -2.69
C TRP A 107 -6.32 3.34 -1.24
N SER A 108 -5.39 3.35 -0.27
CA SER A 108 -5.71 3.46 1.16
C SER A 108 -6.51 4.73 1.47
N VAL A 109 -6.10 5.87 0.93
CA VAL A 109 -6.83 7.14 1.09
C VAL A 109 -8.19 7.12 0.36
N LEU A 110 -8.26 6.55 -0.83
CA LEU A 110 -9.51 6.47 -1.61
C LEU A 110 -10.56 5.57 -0.94
N GLU A 111 -10.14 4.51 -0.27
CA GLU A 111 -11.08 3.60 0.39
C GLU A 111 -11.40 3.99 1.83
N PHE A 112 -10.41 4.49 2.57
CA PHE A 112 -10.50 4.69 4.01
C PHE A 112 -10.10 6.09 4.48
N GLY A 113 -9.80 7.04 3.57
CA GLY A 113 -9.36 8.39 3.91
C GLY A 113 -10.38 9.17 4.77
N GLY A 114 -11.69 8.97 4.54
CA GLY A 114 -12.73 9.56 5.38
C GLY A 114 -12.68 9.09 6.85
N LEU A 115 -11.98 7.99 7.12
CA LEU A 115 -11.77 7.42 8.45
C LEU A 115 -10.45 7.86 9.09
N MET A 116 -9.52 8.52 8.37
CA MET A 116 -8.18 8.86 8.85
C MET A 116 -8.14 10.11 9.75
N LYS A 117 -9.22 10.89 9.76
CA LYS A 117 -9.30 12.11 10.57
C LYS A 117 -8.07 13.02 10.39
N ASN A 118 -7.37 13.33 11.48
CA ASN A 118 -6.21 14.22 11.48
C ASN A 118 -5.00 13.67 10.68
N GLU A 119 -4.95 12.36 10.42
CA GLU A 119 -3.86 11.75 9.65
C GLU A 119 -4.08 11.83 8.13
N LEU A 120 -5.26 12.23 7.66
CA LEU A 120 -5.54 12.31 6.22
C LEU A 120 -4.59 13.26 5.49
N GLN A 121 -4.26 14.41 6.08
CA GLN A 121 -3.34 15.35 5.44
C GLN A 121 -1.93 14.78 5.38
N ASN A 122 -1.44 14.16 6.45
CA ASN A 122 -0.13 13.50 6.47
C ASN A 122 -0.04 12.38 5.42
N ALA A 123 -1.10 11.59 5.23
CA ALA A 123 -1.16 10.58 4.17
C ALA A 123 -1.13 11.22 2.76
N LYS A 124 -1.85 12.33 2.55
CA LYS A 124 -1.79 13.08 1.29
C LYS A 124 -0.41 13.68 1.02
N ASP A 125 0.26 14.19 2.05
CA ASP A 125 1.62 14.74 1.94
C ASP A 125 2.62 13.64 1.55
N ALA A 126 2.46 12.43 2.10
CA ALA A 126 3.27 11.27 1.70
C ALA A 126 3.04 10.89 0.23
N ILE A 127 1.79 10.87 -0.23
CA ILE A 127 1.44 10.62 -1.64
C ILE A 127 2.04 11.72 -2.54
N LYS A 128 1.90 12.99 -2.13
CA LYS A 128 2.41 14.12 -2.91
C LYS A 128 3.92 14.08 -3.05
N TRP A 129 4.65 13.73 -1.98
CA TRP A 129 6.11 13.60 -2.02
C TRP A 129 6.57 12.59 -3.08
N ALA A 130 5.91 11.44 -3.17
CA ALA A 130 6.18 10.45 -4.20
C ALA A 130 5.76 10.92 -5.60
N THR A 131 4.55 11.47 -5.75
CA THR A 131 4.04 11.88 -7.07
C THR A 131 4.79 13.06 -7.65
N ASP A 132 5.28 14.01 -6.84
CA ASP A 132 6.15 15.09 -7.31
C ASP A 132 7.44 14.50 -7.93
N TYR A 133 8.02 13.47 -7.32
CA TYR A 133 9.17 12.75 -7.88
C TYR A 133 8.80 11.97 -9.16
N LEU A 134 7.70 11.22 -9.18
CA LEU A 134 7.28 10.47 -10.36
C LEU A 134 6.98 11.39 -11.56
N LEU A 135 6.49 12.61 -11.31
CA LEU A 135 6.34 13.63 -12.34
C LEU A 135 7.68 14.07 -12.94
N LYS A 136 8.73 14.20 -12.11
CA LYS A 136 10.10 14.48 -12.58
C LYS A 136 10.67 13.29 -13.35
N ALA A 137 10.50 12.09 -12.82
CA ALA A 137 10.98 10.84 -13.44
C ALA A 137 10.35 10.55 -14.81
N THR A 138 9.21 11.17 -15.10
CA THR A 138 8.49 11.04 -16.38
C THR A 138 8.38 12.35 -17.16
N VAL A 139 9.30 13.31 -16.92
CA VAL A 139 9.22 14.66 -17.52
C VAL A 139 9.34 14.63 -19.05
N HIS A 140 10.20 13.77 -19.59
CA HIS A 140 10.41 13.65 -21.03
C HIS A 140 9.39 12.68 -21.66
N PRO A 141 8.93 12.95 -22.90
CA PRO A 141 8.17 11.98 -23.67
C PRO A 141 8.97 10.69 -23.89
N ASP A 142 8.28 9.55 -23.87
CA ASP A 142 8.84 8.23 -24.18
C ASP A 142 10.15 7.89 -23.40
N THR A 143 10.30 8.47 -22.20
CA THR A 143 11.43 8.21 -21.30
C THR A 143 10.97 8.22 -19.87
N ILE A 144 11.38 7.21 -19.10
CA ILE A 144 11.12 7.10 -17.66
C ILE A 144 12.44 6.82 -16.95
N TYR A 145 12.78 7.65 -15.99
CA TYR A 145 13.92 7.43 -15.10
C TYR A 145 13.48 6.50 -13.99
N VAL A 146 14.02 5.27 -14.01
CA VAL A 146 13.52 4.15 -13.18
C VAL A 146 14.30 3.92 -11.91
N GLN A 147 15.56 4.39 -11.87
CA GLN A 147 16.42 4.21 -10.68
C GLN A 147 17.44 5.34 -10.58
N VAL A 148 17.74 5.75 -9.33
CA VAL A 148 18.85 6.64 -9.00
C VAL A 148 19.70 6.01 -7.90
N GLY A 149 20.97 5.83 -8.20
CA GLY A 149 21.96 5.10 -7.42
C GLY A 149 22.26 3.73 -8.04
N ASP A 150 23.52 3.35 -8.04
CA ASP A 150 23.97 2.01 -8.41
C ASP A 150 23.79 1.09 -7.20
N ALA A 151 22.88 0.12 -7.31
CA ALA A 151 22.55 -0.76 -6.20
C ALA A 151 23.74 -1.56 -5.69
N SER A 152 24.60 -2.08 -6.57
CA SER A 152 25.79 -2.86 -6.18
C SER A 152 26.82 -2.01 -5.43
N LYS A 153 27.05 -0.77 -5.87
CA LYS A 153 27.96 0.15 -5.21
C LYS A 153 27.38 0.65 -3.89
N ASP A 154 26.08 0.91 -3.84
CA ASP A 154 25.39 1.29 -2.62
C ASP A 154 25.48 0.16 -1.57
N HIS A 155 25.21 -1.09 -1.98
CA HIS A 155 25.27 -2.24 -1.08
C HIS A 155 26.69 -2.61 -0.63
N ALA A 156 27.70 -2.20 -1.36
CA ALA A 156 29.10 -2.29 -0.93
C ALA A 156 29.49 -1.20 0.09
N CYS A 157 28.56 -0.38 0.52
CA CYS A 157 28.73 0.75 1.41
C CYS A 157 27.68 0.76 2.53
N TRP A 158 28.08 1.17 3.74
CA TRP A 158 27.14 1.37 4.84
C TRP A 158 27.27 2.79 5.38
N GLU A 159 26.52 3.71 4.79
CA GLU A 159 26.58 5.14 5.11
C GLU A 159 25.17 5.73 5.25
N ARG A 160 25.03 6.75 6.09
CA ARG A 160 23.74 7.46 6.21
C ARG A 160 23.47 8.28 4.95
N PRO A 161 22.20 8.50 4.59
CA PRO A 161 21.86 9.19 3.35
C PRO A 161 22.41 10.62 3.27
N GLU A 162 22.64 11.27 4.39
CA GLU A 162 23.20 12.62 4.50
C GLU A 162 24.69 12.71 4.13
N ASP A 163 25.42 11.60 4.26
CA ASP A 163 26.87 11.52 3.97
C ASP A 163 27.20 10.84 2.65
N MET A 164 26.18 10.35 1.97
CA MET A 164 26.26 9.51 0.80
C MET A 164 27.19 10.09 -0.28
N ASP A 165 28.24 9.33 -0.62
CA ASP A 165 29.18 9.62 -1.69
C ASP A 165 29.29 8.50 -2.73
N THR A 166 28.48 7.45 -2.60
CA THR A 166 28.30 6.44 -3.64
C THR A 166 27.77 7.07 -4.93
N PRO A 167 28.12 6.51 -6.11
CA PRO A 167 27.66 7.05 -7.38
C PRO A 167 26.15 7.16 -7.47
N ARG A 168 25.67 8.31 -7.91
CA ARG A 168 24.23 8.57 -8.13
C ARG A 168 23.90 8.42 -9.61
N ASP A 169 24.29 7.24 -10.16
CA ASP A 169 23.98 6.90 -11.54
C ASP A 169 22.48 6.87 -11.76
N VAL A 170 22.05 7.26 -12.97
CA VAL A 170 20.62 7.33 -13.32
C VAL A 170 20.34 6.32 -14.43
N TYR A 171 19.37 5.45 -14.17
CA TYR A 171 18.93 4.43 -15.12
C TYR A 171 17.54 4.76 -15.65
N LYS A 172 17.32 4.49 -16.93
CA LYS A 172 16.08 4.84 -17.64
C LYS A 172 15.63 3.75 -18.58
N VAL A 173 14.34 3.77 -18.86
CA VAL A 173 13.74 3.06 -20.00
C VAL A 173 13.28 4.05 -21.05
N ASP A 174 13.29 3.65 -22.31
CA ASP A 174 12.81 4.43 -23.44
C ASP A 174 12.28 3.51 -24.56
N LYS A 175 11.90 4.07 -25.70
CA LYS A 175 11.35 3.31 -26.83
C LYS A 175 12.25 2.20 -27.37
N ASN A 176 13.58 2.30 -27.19
CA ASN A 176 14.56 1.30 -27.64
C ASN A 176 14.89 0.26 -26.55
N SER A 177 14.67 0.62 -25.30
CA SER A 177 14.87 -0.21 -24.13
C SER A 177 13.63 -0.10 -23.22
N PRO A 178 12.50 -0.72 -23.62
CA PRO A 178 11.21 -0.51 -22.96
C PRO A 178 11.13 -1.13 -21.56
N GLY A 179 10.15 -0.64 -20.79
CA GLY A 179 9.83 -1.14 -19.44
C GLY A 179 8.37 -0.93 -19.14
N SER A 180 7.52 -1.81 -19.69
CA SER A 180 6.06 -1.74 -19.52
C SER A 180 5.63 -2.01 -18.10
N ASP A 181 6.41 -2.80 -17.35
CA ASP A 181 6.26 -3.05 -15.92
C ASP A 181 6.31 -1.74 -15.11
N VAL A 182 7.46 -1.09 -15.05
CA VAL A 182 7.63 0.15 -14.30
C VAL A 182 6.77 1.29 -14.84
N ALA A 183 6.51 1.33 -16.14
CA ALA A 183 5.65 2.33 -16.77
C ALA A 183 4.17 2.11 -16.44
N GLY A 184 3.69 0.88 -16.50
CA GLY A 184 2.31 0.50 -16.14
C GLY A 184 2.01 0.82 -14.68
N GLU A 185 2.92 0.46 -13.76
CA GLU A 185 2.78 0.80 -12.34
C GLU A 185 2.86 2.32 -12.10
N THR A 186 3.77 3.04 -12.78
CA THR A 186 3.85 4.50 -12.66
C THR A 186 2.55 5.17 -13.14
N ALA A 187 1.96 4.67 -14.22
CA ALA A 187 0.66 5.14 -14.70
C ALA A 187 -0.46 4.89 -13.68
N ALA A 188 -0.48 3.70 -13.07
CA ALA A 188 -1.41 3.36 -12.01
C ALA A 188 -1.28 4.30 -10.80
N ALA A 189 -0.05 4.56 -10.36
CA ALA A 189 0.26 5.46 -9.24
C ALA A 189 -0.25 6.88 -9.48
N LEU A 190 0.07 7.45 -10.63
CA LEU A 190 -0.36 8.80 -11.00
C LEU A 190 -1.89 8.88 -11.20
N ALA A 191 -2.51 7.85 -11.78
CA ALA A 191 -3.96 7.78 -11.93
C ALA A 191 -4.68 7.67 -10.59
N ALA A 192 -4.21 6.82 -9.68
CA ALA A 192 -4.75 6.67 -8.34
C ALA A 192 -4.62 7.97 -7.53
N ALA A 193 -3.44 8.59 -7.52
CA ALA A 193 -3.19 9.85 -6.84
C ALA A 193 -4.03 11.00 -7.41
N SER A 194 -4.29 11.03 -8.72
CA SER A 194 -5.18 12.04 -9.32
C SER A 194 -6.56 12.05 -8.68
N LEU A 195 -7.08 10.88 -8.30
CA LEU A 195 -8.36 10.76 -7.60
C LEU A 195 -8.30 11.31 -6.17
N VAL A 196 -7.16 11.11 -5.48
CA VAL A 196 -6.94 11.62 -4.12
C VAL A 196 -7.00 13.15 -4.10
N PHE A 197 -6.36 13.79 -5.08
CA PHE A 197 -6.27 15.26 -5.15
C PHE A 197 -7.43 15.93 -5.88
N ARG A 198 -8.34 15.17 -6.49
CA ARG A 198 -9.41 15.71 -7.36
C ARG A 198 -10.21 16.85 -6.76
N ARG A 199 -10.49 16.80 -5.45
CA ARG A 199 -11.27 17.84 -4.75
C ARG A 199 -10.41 18.89 -4.05
N SER A 200 -9.24 18.49 -3.53
CA SER A 200 -8.37 19.40 -2.75
C SER A 200 -7.41 20.22 -3.61
N ASP A 201 -6.98 19.67 -4.76
CA ASP A 201 -6.12 20.34 -5.73
C ASP A 201 -6.46 19.86 -7.16
N PRO A 202 -7.51 20.42 -7.78
CA PRO A 202 -7.95 20.01 -9.12
C PRO A 202 -6.90 20.25 -10.21
N THR A 203 -6.03 21.25 -10.06
CA THR A 203 -4.97 21.55 -11.00
C THR A 203 -3.91 20.46 -11.00
N TYR A 204 -3.46 20.08 -9.80
CA TYR A 204 -2.52 18.99 -9.62
C TYR A 204 -3.11 17.64 -10.07
N SER A 205 -4.36 17.37 -9.73
CA SER A 205 -5.09 16.19 -10.20
C SER A 205 -5.10 16.08 -11.72
N LYS A 206 -5.37 17.19 -12.45
CA LYS A 206 -5.34 17.23 -13.91
C LYS A 206 -3.92 17.00 -14.48
N LEU A 207 -2.88 17.48 -13.80
CA LEU A 207 -1.49 17.22 -14.17
C LEU A 207 -1.17 15.73 -14.06
N LEU A 208 -1.51 15.12 -12.92
CA LEU A 208 -1.28 13.70 -12.63
C LEU A 208 -1.97 12.80 -13.65
N ILE A 209 -3.25 13.02 -13.95
CA ILE A 209 -3.99 12.14 -14.86
C ILE A 209 -3.50 12.27 -16.31
N ARG A 210 -3.14 13.47 -16.77
CA ARG A 210 -2.54 13.64 -18.11
C ARG A 210 -1.20 12.91 -18.22
N ARG A 211 -0.40 12.95 -17.16
CA ARG A 211 0.87 12.23 -17.13
C ARG A 211 0.66 10.72 -17.09
N ALA A 212 -0.30 10.23 -16.31
CA ALA A 212 -0.67 8.82 -16.24
C ALA A 212 -1.06 8.25 -17.61
N ILE A 213 -1.90 8.99 -18.36
CA ILE A 213 -2.32 8.61 -19.71
C ILE A 213 -1.11 8.46 -20.62
N ARG A 214 -0.23 9.48 -20.67
CA ARG A 214 0.97 9.45 -21.52
C ARG A 214 1.93 8.31 -21.18
N VAL A 215 2.11 8.04 -19.88
CA VAL A 215 2.99 6.97 -19.41
C VAL A 215 2.41 5.60 -19.75
N PHE A 216 1.09 5.43 -19.65
CA PHE A 216 0.42 4.20 -20.06
C PHE A 216 0.48 3.97 -21.58
N GLU A 217 0.30 5.02 -22.38
CA GLU A 217 0.46 4.94 -23.83
C GLU A 217 1.88 4.49 -24.22
N PHE A 218 2.90 4.97 -23.50
CA PHE A 218 4.27 4.48 -23.67
C PHE A 218 4.38 2.99 -23.29
N ALA A 219 3.85 2.58 -22.12
CA ALA A 219 3.90 1.21 -21.64
C ALA A 219 3.28 0.20 -22.61
N ASP A 220 2.13 0.55 -23.17
CA ASP A 220 1.39 -0.33 -24.09
C ASP A 220 1.98 -0.33 -25.53
N LYS A 221 2.45 0.83 -25.99
CA LYS A 221 3.01 0.96 -27.34
C LYS A 221 4.38 0.29 -27.48
N TYR A 222 5.22 0.39 -26.45
CA TYR A 222 6.59 -0.14 -26.45
C TYR A 222 6.72 -1.23 -25.39
N ARG A 223 6.11 -2.40 -25.67
CA ARG A 223 6.03 -3.50 -24.72
C ARG A 223 7.37 -4.18 -24.48
N GLY A 224 7.71 -4.40 -23.21
CA GLY A 224 8.90 -5.12 -22.77
C GLY A 224 9.14 -4.94 -21.29
N SER A 225 9.85 -5.89 -20.67
CA SER A 225 10.27 -5.80 -19.28
C SER A 225 11.56 -4.98 -19.16
N TYR A 226 11.62 -4.07 -18.18
CA TYR A 226 12.81 -3.27 -17.92
C TYR A 226 14.00 -4.13 -17.47
N SER A 227 13.76 -5.28 -16.85
CA SER A 227 14.78 -6.24 -16.45
C SER A 227 15.52 -6.86 -17.64
N ASN A 228 14.97 -6.81 -18.85
CA ASN A 228 15.67 -7.29 -20.04
C ASN A 228 16.85 -6.39 -20.43
N TRP A 229 16.80 -5.13 -20.07
CA TRP A 229 17.77 -4.09 -20.44
C TRP A 229 18.64 -3.64 -19.27
N LEU A 230 18.06 -3.62 -18.06
CA LEU A 230 18.69 -3.12 -16.85
C LEU A 230 18.93 -4.25 -15.83
N LYS A 231 19.15 -5.49 -16.30
CA LYS A 231 19.31 -6.66 -15.43
C LYS A 231 20.41 -6.47 -14.39
N ALA A 232 21.54 -5.91 -14.80
CA ALA A 232 22.70 -5.71 -13.90
C ALA A 232 22.44 -4.67 -12.82
N GLU A 233 21.52 -3.73 -13.07
CA GLU A 233 21.24 -2.59 -12.23
C GLU A 233 20.07 -2.82 -11.28
N VAL A 234 19.07 -3.61 -11.72
CA VAL A 234 17.83 -3.81 -10.96
C VAL A 234 17.73 -5.20 -10.32
N CYS A 235 18.46 -6.20 -10.82
CA CYS A 235 18.43 -7.54 -10.27
C CYS A 235 19.62 -7.79 -9.33
N PRO A 236 19.46 -8.57 -8.26
CA PRO A 236 18.25 -9.31 -7.88
C PRO A 236 17.22 -8.46 -7.10
N TYR A 237 17.48 -7.18 -6.84
CA TYR A 237 16.72 -6.33 -5.91
C TYR A 237 15.25 -6.17 -6.34
N TYR A 238 15.04 -5.63 -7.56
CA TYR A 238 13.70 -5.35 -8.11
C TYR A 238 13.57 -5.82 -9.56
N CYS A 239 13.99 -7.08 -9.83
CA CYS A 239 13.68 -7.73 -11.10
C CYS A 239 12.17 -7.77 -11.32
N SER A 240 11.73 -7.58 -12.55
CA SER A 240 10.37 -7.94 -12.97
C SER A 240 10.30 -9.46 -13.13
N TYR A 241 9.88 -10.16 -12.08
CA TYR A 241 9.81 -11.62 -12.06
C TYR A 241 8.53 -12.14 -12.71
N SER A 242 7.43 -11.41 -12.59
CA SER A 242 6.13 -11.76 -13.18
C SER A 242 5.93 -11.23 -14.61
N GLY A 243 6.88 -10.47 -15.15
CA GLY A 243 6.77 -9.84 -16.46
C GLY A 243 6.17 -8.43 -16.37
N TYR A 244 5.27 -8.06 -17.28
CA TYR A 244 4.68 -6.71 -17.34
C TYR A 244 3.19 -6.74 -17.68
N GLN A 245 2.63 -7.92 -17.84
CA GLN A 245 1.24 -8.09 -18.27
C GLN A 245 0.28 -7.60 -17.20
N ASP A 246 0.57 -7.91 -15.97
CA ASP A 246 -0.22 -7.49 -14.82
C ASP A 246 -0.16 -5.98 -14.58
N GLU A 247 0.98 -5.31 -14.85
CA GLU A 247 1.06 -3.84 -14.76
C GLU A 247 0.27 -3.15 -15.88
N LEU A 248 0.22 -3.72 -17.08
CA LEU A 248 -0.63 -3.19 -18.14
C LEU A 248 -2.11 -3.30 -17.76
N LEU A 249 -2.52 -4.45 -17.22
CA LEU A 249 -3.89 -4.62 -16.73
C LEU A 249 -4.19 -3.67 -15.55
N TRP A 250 -3.27 -3.55 -14.61
CA TRP A 250 -3.35 -2.68 -13.44
C TRP A 250 -3.43 -1.19 -13.81
N GLY A 251 -2.55 -0.73 -14.69
CA GLY A 251 -2.56 0.64 -15.23
C GLY A 251 -3.86 0.99 -15.92
N ALA A 252 -4.36 0.08 -16.79
CA ALA A 252 -5.64 0.25 -17.46
C ALA A 252 -6.81 0.30 -16.46
N ALA A 253 -6.81 -0.55 -15.42
CA ALA A 253 -7.84 -0.57 -14.39
C ALA A 253 -7.88 0.74 -13.59
N TRP A 254 -6.73 1.29 -13.22
CA TRP A 254 -6.64 2.58 -12.54
C TRP A 254 -7.04 3.75 -13.43
N LEU A 255 -6.63 3.75 -14.70
CA LEU A 255 -7.04 4.75 -15.67
C LEU A 255 -8.55 4.69 -15.94
N HIS A 256 -9.13 3.49 -16.07
CA HIS A 256 -10.59 3.32 -16.15
C HIS A 256 -11.28 3.94 -14.92
N ARG A 257 -10.81 3.62 -13.70
CA ARG A 257 -11.37 4.19 -12.47
C ARG A 257 -11.21 5.71 -12.40
N ALA A 258 -10.07 6.24 -12.84
CA ALA A 258 -9.77 7.66 -12.73
C ALA A 258 -10.47 8.52 -13.78
N THR A 259 -10.57 8.05 -15.01
CA THR A 259 -11.09 8.82 -16.15
C THR A 259 -12.54 8.50 -16.51
N ARG A 260 -12.96 7.25 -16.28
CA ARG A 260 -14.20 6.65 -16.76
C ARG A 260 -14.30 6.64 -18.30
N MET A 261 -13.19 6.78 -19.00
CA MET A 261 -13.16 6.73 -20.46
C MET A 261 -13.46 5.31 -20.94
N PRO A 262 -14.35 5.13 -21.94
CA PRO A 262 -14.68 3.81 -22.50
C PRO A 262 -13.46 3.08 -23.07
N THR A 263 -12.46 3.82 -23.54
CA THR A 263 -11.21 3.28 -24.10
C THR A 263 -10.53 2.29 -23.15
N TYR A 264 -10.42 2.63 -21.86
CA TYR A 264 -9.76 1.74 -20.89
C TYR A 264 -10.61 0.54 -20.50
N LEU A 265 -11.94 0.68 -20.46
CA LEU A 265 -12.83 -0.46 -20.26
C LEU A 265 -12.71 -1.44 -21.46
N ASN A 266 -12.75 -0.92 -22.67
CA ASN A 266 -12.57 -1.72 -23.88
C ASN A 266 -11.18 -2.40 -23.90
N TYR A 267 -10.12 -1.66 -23.51
CA TYR A 267 -8.77 -2.23 -23.40
C TYR A 267 -8.74 -3.45 -22.46
N ILE A 268 -9.33 -3.32 -21.27
CA ILE A 268 -9.43 -4.40 -20.28
C ILE A 268 -10.22 -5.61 -20.84
N GLN A 269 -11.31 -5.36 -21.55
CA GLN A 269 -12.16 -6.42 -22.13
C GLN A 269 -11.45 -7.16 -23.26
N VAL A 270 -10.76 -6.45 -24.12
CA VAL A 270 -10.07 -7.03 -25.29
C VAL A 270 -8.77 -7.74 -24.92
N ASN A 271 -8.00 -7.17 -23.99
CA ASN A 271 -6.67 -7.66 -23.67
C ASN A 271 -6.60 -8.45 -22.35
N GLY A 272 -7.64 -8.45 -21.53
CA GLY A 272 -7.59 -8.99 -20.18
C GLY A 272 -7.04 -10.41 -20.10
N GLN A 273 -7.49 -11.31 -20.97
CA GLN A 273 -7.03 -12.70 -20.98
C GLN A 273 -5.53 -12.79 -21.35
N THR A 274 -5.08 -12.08 -22.38
CA THR A 274 -3.66 -12.07 -22.81
C THR A 274 -2.77 -11.36 -21.81
N LEU A 275 -3.35 -10.56 -20.91
CA LEU A 275 -2.67 -9.90 -19.80
C LEU A 275 -2.80 -10.68 -18.48
N GLY A 276 -3.20 -11.95 -18.51
CA GLY A 276 -3.21 -12.85 -17.36
C GLY A 276 -4.33 -12.57 -16.35
N ALA A 277 -5.47 -12.00 -16.78
CA ALA A 277 -6.58 -11.72 -15.88
C ALA A 277 -7.14 -12.96 -15.15
N ASP A 278 -7.00 -14.15 -15.74
CA ASP A 278 -7.47 -15.44 -15.24
C ASP A 278 -6.37 -16.29 -14.60
N GLU A 279 -5.13 -15.83 -14.54
CA GLU A 279 -4.04 -16.55 -13.88
C GLU A 279 -4.34 -16.79 -12.38
N THR A 280 -3.81 -17.89 -11.85
CA THR A 280 -4.05 -18.31 -10.45
C THR A 280 -2.99 -17.76 -9.50
N ASP A 281 -2.80 -16.43 -9.49
CA ASP A 281 -1.88 -15.80 -8.56
C ASP A 281 -2.38 -15.90 -7.12
N ASN A 282 -1.44 -16.12 -6.22
CA ASN A 282 -1.71 -16.22 -4.79
C ASN A 282 -0.96 -15.16 -3.96
N ILE A 283 -0.31 -14.20 -4.63
CA ILE A 283 0.42 -13.08 -4.02
C ILE A 283 -0.09 -11.76 -4.58
N PHE A 284 0.11 -10.67 -3.81
CA PHE A 284 -0.10 -9.30 -4.26
C PHE A 284 1.01 -8.43 -3.67
N GLY A 285 1.81 -7.84 -4.51
CA GLY A 285 2.98 -7.05 -4.11
C GLY A 285 3.47 -6.14 -5.22
N TRP A 286 4.69 -5.61 -5.05
CA TRP A 286 5.29 -4.69 -6.00
C TRP A 286 5.60 -5.33 -7.37
N ASP A 287 5.79 -6.64 -7.43
CA ASP A 287 6.08 -7.39 -8.66
C ASP A 287 4.83 -7.97 -9.33
N ASN A 288 3.81 -8.39 -8.57
CA ASN A 288 2.58 -8.98 -9.14
C ASN A 288 1.34 -8.19 -8.74
N LYS A 289 0.59 -7.69 -9.73
CA LYS A 289 -0.57 -6.80 -9.59
C LYS A 289 -1.91 -7.45 -9.91
N HIS A 290 -1.94 -8.68 -10.42
CA HIS A 290 -3.18 -9.32 -10.90
C HIS A 290 -4.29 -9.31 -9.84
N VAL A 291 -3.98 -9.70 -8.61
CA VAL A 291 -4.95 -9.70 -7.50
C VAL A 291 -5.53 -8.31 -7.26
N GLY A 292 -4.67 -7.29 -7.23
CA GLY A 292 -5.10 -5.91 -7.05
C GLY A 292 -6.02 -5.44 -8.18
N ALA A 293 -5.65 -5.72 -9.44
CA ALA A 293 -6.44 -5.38 -10.62
C ALA A 293 -7.82 -6.04 -10.57
N ARG A 294 -7.87 -7.34 -10.23
CA ARG A 294 -9.13 -8.11 -10.10
C ARG A 294 -10.04 -7.50 -9.04
N VAL A 295 -9.53 -7.20 -7.86
CA VAL A 295 -10.32 -6.58 -6.78
C VAL A 295 -10.78 -5.17 -7.16
N LEU A 296 -9.94 -4.39 -7.83
CA LEU A 296 -10.29 -3.06 -8.31
C LEU A 296 -11.42 -3.11 -9.36
N LEU A 297 -11.36 -4.05 -10.30
CA LEU A 297 -12.35 -4.24 -11.35
C LEU A 297 -13.63 -4.89 -10.81
N ALA A 298 -13.52 -5.83 -9.86
CA ALA A 298 -14.67 -6.39 -9.15
C ALA A 298 -15.51 -5.32 -8.46
N LYS A 299 -14.91 -4.20 -7.99
CA LYS A 299 -15.68 -3.05 -7.49
C LYS A 299 -16.59 -2.47 -8.56
N SER A 300 -16.10 -2.34 -9.79
CA SER A 300 -16.90 -1.80 -10.89
C SER A 300 -18.10 -2.70 -11.21
N PHE A 301 -17.94 -4.02 -11.16
CA PHE A 301 -19.05 -4.97 -11.27
C PHE A 301 -20.00 -4.88 -10.06
N LEU A 302 -19.49 -5.03 -8.85
CA LEU A 302 -20.29 -5.16 -7.63
C LEU A 302 -21.05 -3.86 -7.30
N VAL A 303 -20.38 -2.71 -7.37
CA VAL A 303 -20.88 -1.43 -6.87
C VAL A 303 -21.38 -0.53 -8.00
N GLN A 304 -20.69 -0.51 -9.14
CA GLN A 304 -21.04 0.34 -10.28
C GLN A 304 -21.89 -0.36 -11.34
N LYS A 305 -22.13 -1.68 -11.16
CA LYS A 305 -23.00 -2.52 -12.01
C LYS A 305 -22.51 -2.67 -13.48
N VAL A 306 -21.19 -2.60 -13.70
CA VAL A 306 -20.57 -2.85 -15.02
C VAL A 306 -20.55 -4.36 -15.28
N GLN A 307 -21.57 -4.90 -15.96
CA GLN A 307 -21.78 -6.34 -16.11
C GLN A 307 -20.65 -7.06 -16.85
N SER A 308 -20.02 -6.41 -17.80
CA SER A 308 -18.88 -6.96 -18.57
C SER A 308 -17.63 -7.26 -17.73
N LEU A 309 -17.60 -6.88 -16.46
CA LEU A 309 -16.51 -7.16 -15.51
C LEU A 309 -16.86 -8.27 -14.50
N HIS A 310 -17.89 -9.07 -14.77
CA HIS A 310 -18.32 -10.20 -13.93
C HIS A 310 -17.16 -11.16 -13.61
N ASP A 311 -16.37 -11.53 -14.61
CA ASP A 311 -15.30 -12.53 -14.46
C ASP A 311 -14.20 -12.06 -13.49
N TYR A 312 -13.93 -10.77 -13.45
CA TYR A 312 -12.99 -10.20 -12.48
C TYR A 312 -13.45 -10.37 -11.03
N LYS A 313 -14.77 -10.39 -10.80
CA LYS A 313 -15.30 -10.75 -9.47
C LYS A 313 -15.04 -12.21 -9.16
N SER A 314 -15.22 -13.12 -10.11
CA SER A 314 -14.94 -14.54 -9.93
C SER A 314 -13.44 -14.80 -9.65
N HIS A 315 -12.56 -14.14 -10.39
CA HIS A 315 -11.12 -14.25 -10.16
C HIS A 315 -10.68 -13.65 -8.81
N ALA A 316 -11.28 -12.53 -8.38
CA ALA A 316 -11.06 -11.99 -7.04
C ALA A 316 -11.55 -12.96 -5.95
N ASP A 317 -12.70 -13.58 -6.13
CA ASP A 317 -13.23 -14.59 -5.20
C ASP A 317 -12.29 -15.80 -5.07
N ASN A 318 -11.70 -16.28 -6.16
CA ASN A 318 -10.74 -17.39 -6.14
C ASN A 318 -9.53 -17.06 -5.26
N TYR A 319 -8.97 -15.84 -5.39
CA TYR A 319 -7.90 -15.39 -4.49
C TYR A 319 -8.36 -15.36 -3.02
N ILE A 320 -9.55 -14.82 -2.74
CA ILE A 320 -10.08 -14.79 -1.38
C ILE A 320 -10.25 -16.22 -0.83
N CYS A 321 -10.76 -17.14 -1.62
CA CYS A 321 -10.93 -18.54 -1.22
C CYS A 321 -9.58 -19.21 -0.88
N SER A 322 -8.51 -18.88 -1.61
CA SER A 322 -7.18 -19.42 -1.36
C SER A 322 -6.63 -19.05 0.03
N LEU A 323 -7.14 -17.97 0.62
CA LEU A 323 -6.72 -17.45 1.92
C LEU A 323 -7.51 -18.03 3.10
N ILE A 324 -8.65 -18.69 2.87
CA ILE A 324 -9.55 -19.12 3.94
C ILE A 324 -9.16 -20.51 4.43
N PRO A 325 -8.58 -20.67 5.65
CA PRO A 325 -8.22 -21.98 6.15
C PRO A 325 -9.44 -22.92 6.23
N GLY A 326 -9.30 -24.13 5.69
CA GLY A 326 -10.33 -25.16 5.65
C GLY A 326 -11.43 -24.94 4.61
N ALA A 327 -11.40 -23.88 3.80
CA ALA A 327 -12.27 -23.74 2.65
C ALA A 327 -11.79 -24.61 1.48
N PRO A 328 -12.69 -25.08 0.60
CA PRO A 328 -12.29 -25.62 -0.69
C PRO A 328 -11.37 -24.62 -1.43
N PHE A 329 -10.32 -25.13 -2.06
CA PHE A 329 -9.29 -24.34 -2.76
C PHE A 329 -8.34 -23.52 -1.87
N SER A 330 -8.40 -23.68 -0.53
CA SER A 330 -7.41 -23.09 0.38
C SER A 330 -6.02 -23.68 0.11
N ASN A 331 -5.06 -22.82 -0.26
CA ASN A 331 -3.68 -23.20 -0.53
C ASN A 331 -2.65 -22.28 0.16
N SER A 332 -3.10 -21.31 0.92
CA SER A 332 -2.23 -20.40 1.66
C SER A 332 -1.67 -21.05 2.92
N GLN A 333 -0.39 -20.86 3.15
CA GLN A 333 0.30 -21.31 4.36
C GLN A 333 0.20 -20.24 5.45
N TYR A 334 0.20 -20.72 6.70
CA TYR A 334 0.23 -19.88 7.90
C TYR A 334 1.30 -20.41 8.83
N THR A 335 2.01 -19.52 9.52
CA THR A 335 2.94 -19.92 10.59
C THR A 335 2.17 -20.59 11.76
N PRO A 336 2.84 -21.31 12.67
CA PRO A 336 2.19 -21.84 13.86
C PRO A 336 1.43 -20.80 14.68
N GLY A 337 1.95 -19.56 14.75
CA GLY A 337 1.28 -18.43 15.39
C GLY A 337 0.11 -17.83 14.61
N GLY A 338 -0.05 -18.24 13.35
CA GLY A 338 -1.17 -17.87 12.48
C GLY A 338 -0.93 -16.64 11.60
N LEU A 339 0.32 -16.27 11.33
CA LEU A 339 0.67 -15.28 10.32
C LEU A 339 0.56 -15.90 8.92
N LEU A 340 -0.02 -15.18 7.96
CA LEU A 340 0.04 -15.56 6.55
C LEU A 340 1.51 -15.61 6.10
N PHE A 341 1.91 -16.73 5.52
CA PHE A 341 3.28 -16.93 5.06
C PHE A 341 3.31 -17.26 3.56
N LYS A 342 3.99 -16.44 2.79
CA LYS A 342 4.09 -16.56 1.34
C LYS A 342 5.53 -16.80 0.88
N LEU A 343 6.48 -16.01 1.37
CA LEU A 343 7.90 -16.11 1.05
C LEU A 343 8.73 -15.86 2.30
N SER A 344 9.98 -16.33 2.33
CA SER A 344 10.91 -16.10 3.43
C SER A 344 11.43 -14.67 3.49
N ASP A 345 11.60 -14.06 2.33
CA ASP A 345 12.08 -12.69 2.22
C ASP A 345 10.92 -11.70 2.33
N SER A 346 11.06 -10.77 3.29
CA SER A 346 10.15 -9.61 3.44
C SER A 346 8.67 -10.01 3.45
N ASN A 347 8.32 -11.12 4.11
CA ASN A 347 6.97 -11.70 4.10
C ASN A 347 5.86 -10.71 4.49
N MET A 348 6.18 -9.70 5.31
CA MET A 348 5.19 -8.71 5.74
C MET A 348 4.58 -7.90 4.60
N GLN A 349 5.22 -7.81 3.42
CA GLN A 349 4.60 -7.19 2.25
C GLN A 349 3.30 -7.89 1.85
N TYR A 350 3.29 -9.21 1.90
CA TYR A 350 2.09 -10.00 1.54
C TYR A 350 1.05 -9.98 2.67
N VAL A 351 1.48 -9.90 3.91
CA VAL A 351 0.59 -9.78 5.07
C VAL A 351 -0.18 -8.45 5.04
N THR A 352 0.53 -7.34 4.82
CA THR A 352 -0.08 -6.00 4.81
C THR A 352 -0.95 -5.77 3.58
N SER A 353 -0.48 -6.16 2.39
CA SER A 353 -1.24 -6.04 1.13
C SER A 353 -2.49 -6.92 1.15
N THR A 354 -2.39 -8.18 1.61
CA THR A 354 -3.55 -9.07 1.76
C THR A 354 -4.54 -8.54 2.79
N SER A 355 -4.08 -8.02 3.93
CA SER A 355 -4.95 -7.41 4.93
C SER A 355 -5.75 -6.23 4.37
N PHE A 356 -5.09 -5.37 3.59
CA PHE A 356 -5.73 -4.26 2.89
C PHE A 356 -6.77 -4.76 1.86
N ILE A 357 -6.42 -5.75 1.04
CA ILE A 357 -7.31 -6.34 0.03
C ILE A 357 -8.54 -6.94 0.70
N LEU A 358 -8.39 -7.72 1.77
CA LEU A 358 -9.51 -8.32 2.51
C LEU A 358 -10.48 -7.26 3.05
N LEU A 359 -9.97 -6.17 3.64
CA LEU A 359 -10.82 -5.10 4.16
C LEU A 359 -11.51 -4.32 3.04
N THR A 360 -10.82 -4.05 1.96
CA THR A 360 -11.34 -3.36 0.79
C THR A 360 -12.42 -4.18 0.10
N TYR A 361 -12.16 -5.47 -0.12
CA TYR A 361 -13.14 -6.37 -0.73
C TYR A 361 -14.35 -6.59 0.18
N ALA A 362 -14.14 -6.73 1.49
CA ALA A 362 -15.24 -6.77 2.46
C ALA A 362 -16.14 -5.52 2.41
N LYS A 363 -15.58 -4.35 2.15
CA LYS A 363 -16.34 -3.12 1.93
C LYS A 363 -17.21 -3.22 0.67
N TYR A 364 -16.65 -3.73 -0.44
CA TYR A 364 -17.40 -3.87 -1.70
C TYR A 364 -18.54 -4.91 -1.59
N LEU A 365 -18.27 -6.06 -0.97
CA LEU A 365 -19.29 -7.08 -0.70
C LEU A 365 -20.42 -6.55 0.19
N THR A 366 -20.09 -5.75 1.22
CA THR A 366 -21.09 -5.12 2.08
C THR A 366 -21.95 -4.14 1.28
N SER A 367 -21.36 -3.30 0.42
CA SER A 367 -22.08 -2.31 -0.38
C SER A 367 -22.96 -2.92 -1.46
N SER A 368 -22.62 -4.13 -1.93
CA SER A 368 -23.39 -4.85 -2.95
C SER A 368 -24.33 -5.94 -2.40
N HIS A 369 -24.33 -6.15 -1.06
CA HIS A 369 -25.10 -7.20 -0.38
C HIS A 369 -24.79 -8.61 -0.91
N THR A 370 -23.50 -8.88 -1.23
CA THR A 370 -23.04 -10.15 -1.79
C THR A 370 -22.04 -10.85 -0.87
N VAL A 371 -21.72 -12.09 -1.22
CA VAL A 371 -20.71 -12.92 -0.53
C VAL A 371 -19.72 -13.49 -1.55
N VAL A 372 -18.59 -14.00 -1.06
CA VAL A 372 -17.70 -14.87 -1.82
C VAL A 372 -18.21 -16.29 -1.71
N ASN A 373 -18.21 -17.05 -2.80
CA ASN A 373 -18.57 -18.46 -2.79
C ASN A 373 -17.33 -19.32 -3.00
N CYS A 374 -16.88 -20.00 -1.95
CA CYS A 374 -15.73 -20.89 -2.00
C CYS A 374 -16.22 -22.35 -2.11
N GLY A 375 -16.42 -22.85 -3.34
CA GLY A 375 -16.82 -24.23 -3.59
C GLY A 375 -18.14 -24.61 -2.86
N GLY A 376 -19.16 -23.76 -2.93
CA GLY A 376 -20.43 -23.96 -2.24
C GLY A 376 -20.49 -23.39 -0.82
N THR A 377 -19.33 -22.99 -0.24
CA THR A 377 -19.29 -22.38 1.09
C THR A 377 -19.33 -20.86 0.99
N PRO A 378 -20.40 -20.18 1.47
CA PRO A 378 -20.49 -18.72 1.42
C PRO A 378 -19.61 -18.06 2.48
N ILE A 379 -18.72 -17.19 2.06
CA ILE A 379 -17.84 -16.40 2.92
C ILE A 379 -18.29 -14.94 2.90
N ASN A 380 -18.75 -14.44 4.02
CA ASN A 380 -19.26 -13.09 4.15
C ASN A 380 -18.16 -12.06 4.51
N ALA A 381 -18.48 -10.78 4.35
CA ALA A 381 -17.59 -9.67 4.64
C ALA A 381 -17.06 -9.67 6.10
N ARG A 382 -17.82 -10.20 7.07
CA ARG A 382 -17.37 -10.30 8.48
C ARG A 382 -16.18 -11.24 8.62
N LYS A 383 -16.17 -12.37 7.90
CA LYS A 383 -15.06 -13.34 7.93
C LYS A 383 -13.77 -12.73 7.36
N LEU A 384 -13.88 -11.98 6.25
CA LEU A 384 -12.73 -11.29 5.65
C LEU A 384 -12.12 -10.28 6.63
N ARG A 385 -12.98 -9.45 7.25
CA ARG A 385 -12.54 -8.48 8.27
C ARG A 385 -11.86 -9.14 9.47
N ALA A 386 -12.37 -10.30 9.90
CA ALA A 386 -11.78 -11.04 11.02
C ALA A 386 -10.38 -11.57 10.68
N ILE A 387 -10.18 -12.09 9.47
CA ILE A 387 -8.87 -12.57 9.00
C ILE A 387 -7.90 -11.40 8.91
N ALA A 388 -8.27 -10.31 8.24
CA ALA A 388 -7.43 -9.12 8.13
C ALA A 388 -7.02 -8.58 9.51
N LYS A 389 -7.99 -8.46 10.43
CA LYS A 389 -7.70 -8.04 11.81
C LYS A 389 -6.70 -8.95 12.49
N LYS A 390 -6.85 -10.27 12.37
CA LYS A 390 -5.92 -11.24 12.97
C LYS A 390 -4.48 -11.04 12.46
N GLN A 391 -4.31 -10.76 11.17
CA GLN A 391 -2.99 -10.50 10.59
C GLN A 391 -2.39 -9.19 11.12
N VAL A 392 -3.18 -8.11 11.19
CA VAL A 392 -2.73 -6.82 11.74
C VAL A 392 -2.45 -6.94 13.24
N ASP A 393 -3.26 -7.65 14.00
CA ASP A 393 -3.02 -7.88 15.45
C ASP A 393 -1.72 -8.66 15.67
N TYR A 394 -1.46 -9.69 14.84
CA TYR A 394 -0.21 -10.43 14.88
C TYR A 394 1.00 -9.50 14.65
N LEU A 395 0.94 -8.67 13.62
CA LEU A 395 1.96 -7.67 13.30
C LEU A 395 2.18 -6.72 14.48
N LEU A 396 1.14 -6.31 15.18
CA LEU A 396 1.20 -5.37 16.30
C LEU A 396 1.57 -6.02 17.66
N GLY A 397 1.81 -7.33 17.70
CA GLY A 397 2.33 -8.03 18.89
C GLY A 397 1.45 -9.15 19.43
N ASP A 398 0.34 -9.49 18.78
CA ASP A 398 -0.48 -10.65 19.15
C ASP A 398 0.07 -11.93 18.50
N ASN A 399 1.33 -12.22 18.77
CA ASN A 399 2.13 -13.27 18.19
C ASN A 399 2.91 -14.05 19.28
N PRO A 400 3.56 -15.17 18.95
CA PRO A 400 4.31 -15.98 19.92
C PRO A 400 5.39 -15.21 20.67
N LEU A 401 6.06 -14.23 20.03
CA LEU A 401 7.13 -13.43 20.64
C LEU A 401 6.60 -12.28 21.51
N LYS A 402 5.30 -11.97 21.49
CA LYS A 402 4.70 -10.82 22.17
C LYS A 402 5.42 -9.51 21.81
N MET A 403 5.80 -9.36 20.56
CA MET A 403 6.58 -8.26 20.02
C MET A 403 5.90 -7.68 18.77
N SER A 404 5.80 -6.36 18.72
CA SER A 404 5.36 -5.68 17.50
C SER A 404 6.43 -5.79 16.40
N TYR A 405 6.04 -6.02 15.16
CA TYR A 405 6.91 -5.88 13.99
C TYR A 405 6.87 -4.46 13.39
N MET A 406 6.16 -3.55 14.06
CA MET A 406 6.22 -2.11 13.81
C MET A 406 7.19 -1.47 14.80
N VAL A 407 8.27 -0.88 14.30
CA VAL A 407 9.27 -0.18 15.11
C VAL A 407 8.65 0.99 15.88
N GLY A 408 8.97 1.08 17.17
CA GLY A 408 8.45 2.14 18.03
C GLY A 408 6.99 1.97 18.45
N TYR A 409 6.35 0.82 18.19
CA TYR A 409 5.00 0.53 18.64
C TYR A 409 5.01 -0.51 19.79
N GLY A 410 4.28 -0.20 20.87
CA GLY A 410 4.23 -1.06 22.06
C GLY A 410 5.53 -1.07 22.87
N ALA A 411 5.63 -2.01 23.82
CA ALA A 411 6.78 -2.10 24.72
C ALA A 411 7.97 -2.88 24.10
N ARG A 412 7.71 -3.76 23.14
CA ARG A 412 8.72 -4.59 22.47
C ARG A 412 8.56 -4.50 20.97
N TYR A 413 9.63 -4.15 20.28
CA TYR A 413 9.72 -4.02 18.82
C TYR A 413 11.17 -4.25 18.38
N PRO A 414 11.46 -4.45 17.07
CA PRO A 414 12.80 -4.64 16.55
C PRO A 414 13.72 -3.47 16.85
N LEU A 415 14.87 -3.74 17.44
CA LEU A 415 15.84 -2.73 17.84
C LEU A 415 17.02 -2.64 16.87
N ARG A 416 17.26 -3.69 16.07
CA ARG A 416 18.39 -3.83 15.15
C ARG A 416 17.93 -4.04 13.71
N ILE A 417 17.20 -3.04 13.20
CA ILE A 417 16.69 -3.11 11.84
C ILE A 417 17.80 -2.85 10.81
N HIS A 418 17.70 -3.52 9.65
CA HIS A 418 18.58 -3.32 8.50
C HIS A 418 18.23 -2.02 7.78
N HIS A 419 18.78 -0.92 8.26
CA HIS A 419 18.49 0.42 7.72
C HIS A 419 19.65 1.38 8.03
N ARG A 420 20.32 1.88 7.00
CA ARG A 420 21.52 2.70 7.12
C ARG A 420 21.31 3.95 7.97
N GLY A 421 20.36 4.79 7.62
CA GLY A 421 20.09 6.04 8.35
C GLY A 421 19.67 5.81 9.81
N SER A 422 19.00 4.68 10.12
CA SER A 422 18.61 4.35 11.49
C SER A 422 19.76 3.76 12.31
N SER A 423 20.61 2.96 11.70
CA SER A 423 21.70 2.25 12.38
C SER A 423 22.96 3.08 12.61
N LEU A 424 23.05 4.23 11.98
CA LEU A 424 24.17 5.17 12.10
C LEU A 424 23.77 6.39 12.93
N PRO A 425 24.71 7.02 13.69
CA PRO A 425 24.41 8.26 14.41
C PRO A 425 23.90 9.34 13.45
N SER A 426 22.88 10.10 13.86
CA SER A 426 22.38 11.23 13.06
C SER A 426 23.44 12.32 12.89
N VAL A 427 23.29 13.18 11.88
CA VAL A 427 24.17 14.35 11.70
C VAL A 427 24.19 15.25 12.93
N ALA A 428 23.07 15.35 13.65
CA ALA A 428 23.00 16.13 14.89
C ALA A 428 23.82 15.52 16.03
N ALA A 429 23.86 14.19 16.12
CA ALA A 429 24.63 13.46 17.15
C ALA A 429 26.12 13.33 16.78
N HIS A 430 26.41 13.23 15.48
CA HIS A 430 27.75 13.08 14.94
C HIS A 430 27.90 13.94 13.68
N PRO A 431 28.29 15.22 13.79
CA PRO A 431 28.35 16.13 12.64
C PRO A 431 29.39 15.76 11.58
N ALA A 432 30.46 15.06 11.97
CA ALA A 432 31.50 14.63 11.04
C ALA A 432 30.94 13.57 10.07
N LYS A 433 31.40 13.60 8.81
CA LYS A 433 31.04 12.63 7.79
C LYS A 433 31.46 11.22 8.22
N LEU A 434 30.54 10.28 8.11
CA LEU A 434 30.79 8.85 8.30
C LEU A 434 31.17 8.24 6.95
N GLN A 435 32.35 7.65 6.89
CA GLN A 435 32.83 7.01 5.66
C GLN A 435 32.14 5.65 5.45
N CYS A 436 31.93 5.29 4.21
CA CYS A 436 31.33 4.06 3.73
C CYS A 436 31.77 2.80 4.50
N LYS A 437 33.09 2.52 4.56
CA LYS A 437 33.61 1.31 5.21
C LYS A 437 33.48 1.32 6.73
N TYR A 438 33.51 2.49 7.35
CA TYR A 438 33.36 2.62 8.80
C TYR A 438 31.96 2.19 9.27
N GLY A 439 30.96 2.47 8.47
CA GLY A 439 29.58 2.11 8.79
C GLY A 439 29.35 0.61 8.97
N PHE A 440 30.12 -0.27 8.32
CA PHE A 440 30.00 -1.72 8.52
C PHE A 440 30.35 -2.16 9.95
N ASN A 441 31.20 -1.45 10.69
CA ASN A 441 31.44 -1.73 12.10
C ASN A 441 30.15 -1.53 12.91
N LEU A 442 29.35 -0.52 12.56
CA LEU A 442 28.06 -0.24 13.21
C LEU A 442 26.97 -1.19 12.72
N MET A 443 26.98 -1.55 11.43
CA MET A 443 26.07 -2.57 10.88
C MET A 443 26.22 -3.90 11.63
N ASN A 444 27.44 -4.33 11.93
CA ASN A 444 27.72 -5.57 12.64
C ASN A 444 27.58 -5.47 14.17
N SER A 445 27.33 -4.27 14.72
CA SER A 445 27.16 -4.06 16.15
C SER A 445 25.89 -4.73 16.69
N GLN A 446 25.99 -5.29 17.88
CA GLN A 446 24.84 -5.84 18.62
C GLN A 446 24.04 -4.76 19.38
N SER A 447 24.48 -3.51 19.36
CA SER A 447 23.75 -2.41 19.97
C SER A 447 22.47 -2.07 19.19
N PRO A 448 21.40 -1.60 19.84
CA PRO A 448 20.24 -1.05 19.18
C PRO A 448 20.60 0.07 18.19
N ASN A 449 19.77 0.25 17.15
CA ASN A 449 19.89 1.38 16.24
C ASN A 449 19.76 2.70 17.02
N PRO A 450 20.68 3.66 16.85
CA PRO A 450 20.65 4.92 17.59
C PRO A 450 19.46 5.82 17.22
N ASN A 451 18.92 5.67 16.02
CA ASN A 451 17.75 6.42 15.56
C ASN A 451 16.56 5.46 15.40
N VAL A 452 15.48 5.72 16.13
CA VAL A 452 14.27 4.93 16.00
C VAL A 452 13.51 5.35 14.75
N LEU A 453 13.42 4.46 13.74
CA LEU A 453 12.60 4.66 12.54
C LEU A 453 11.15 4.31 12.86
N VAL A 454 10.49 5.23 13.56
CA VAL A 454 9.13 5.01 14.09
C VAL A 454 8.15 4.66 12.99
N GLY A 455 7.42 3.57 13.18
CA GLY A 455 6.36 3.12 12.27
C GLY A 455 6.84 2.20 11.15
N ALA A 456 8.15 1.95 11.02
CA ALA A 456 8.69 1.02 10.04
C ALA A 456 8.18 -0.40 10.29
N ILE A 457 7.67 -1.06 9.26
CA ILE A 457 7.33 -2.48 9.28
C ILE A 457 8.51 -3.25 8.72
N VAL A 458 9.07 -4.15 9.52
CA VAL A 458 10.17 -5.02 9.10
C VAL A 458 9.67 -6.25 8.35
N GLY A 459 10.56 -6.98 7.67
CA GLY A 459 10.24 -8.18 6.89
C GLY A 459 9.46 -9.26 7.63
N GLY A 460 9.65 -9.34 8.96
CA GLY A 460 8.86 -10.19 9.85
C GLY A 460 9.53 -11.53 10.19
N PRO A 461 8.81 -12.43 10.88
CA PRO A 461 9.37 -13.71 11.30
C PRO A 461 9.47 -14.71 10.16
N ASP A 462 10.26 -15.75 10.37
CA ASP A 462 10.30 -16.91 9.48
C ASP A 462 9.00 -17.75 9.56
N LYS A 463 8.95 -18.82 8.80
CA LYS A 463 7.80 -19.75 8.76
C LYS A 463 7.50 -20.44 10.11
N ASN A 464 8.41 -20.39 11.08
CA ASN A 464 8.28 -20.98 12.40
C ASN A 464 8.03 -19.93 13.49
N ASP A 465 7.70 -18.68 13.12
CA ASP A 465 7.52 -17.53 14.00
C ASP A 465 8.81 -17.05 14.71
N LEU A 466 10.00 -17.40 14.20
CA LEU A 466 11.28 -16.98 14.76
C LEU A 466 11.72 -15.64 14.16
N PHE A 467 12.26 -14.76 15.01
CA PHE A 467 12.79 -13.45 14.63
C PHE A 467 14.01 -13.12 15.53
N PRO A 468 15.24 -13.20 14.98
CA PRO A 468 16.45 -13.03 15.78
C PRO A 468 16.78 -11.58 16.13
N ASP A 469 16.10 -10.59 15.54
CA ASP A 469 16.38 -9.15 15.65
C ASP A 469 17.86 -8.83 15.36
N GLN A 470 18.35 -9.29 14.21
CA GLN A 470 19.71 -9.08 13.75
C GLN A 470 19.72 -8.16 12.52
N ARG A 471 20.52 -7.11 12.55
CA ARG A 471 20.62 -6.13 11.46
C ARG A 471 21.15 -6.73 10.16
N SER A 472 22.00 -7.74 10.23
CA SER A 472 22.52 -8.46 9.07
C SER A 472 21.51 -9.38 8.40
N ASP A 473 20.42 -9.72 9.07
CA ASP A 473 19.31 -10.52 8.53
C ASP A 473 18.30 -9.58 7.84
N TYR A 474 18.62 -9.14 6.62
CA TYR A 474 17.80 -8.19 5.88
C TYR A 474 16.44 -8.77 5.51
N GLU A 475 16.34 -10.06 5.21
CA GLU A 475 15.08 -10.72 4.85
C GLU A 475 13.99 -10.52 5.92
N GLN A 476 14.39 -10.51 7.19
CA GLN A 476 13.48 -10.35 8.33
C GLN A 476 13.48 -8.94 8.91
N SER A 477 14.65 -8.25 8.94
CA SER A 477 14.81 -7.01 9.70
C SER A 477 14.74 -5.72 8.86
N GLU A 478 14.73 -5.80 7.53
CA GLU A 478 14.64 -4.63 6.68
C GLU A 478 13.20 -4.13 6.53
N PRO A 479 12.95 -2.84 6.74
CA PRO A 479 11.67 -2.22 6.41
C PRO A 479 11.66 -1.71 4.98
N SER A 480 10.47 -1.66 4.36
CA SER A 480 10.31 -1.04 3.05
C SER A 480 9.04 -0.19 2.94
N THR A 481 9.04 0.73 1.98
CA THR A 481 7.91 1.63 1.74
C THR A 481 6.65 0.88 1.31
N TYR A 482 6.81 -0.16 0.50
CA TYR A 482 5.70 -0.97 -0.01
C TYR A 482 5.08 -1.92 1.04
N MET A 483 5.80 -2.26 2.11
CA MET A 483 5.21 -2.96 3.27
C MET A 483 4.30 -2.06 4.08
N ASN A 484 4.70 -0.80 4.28
CA ASN A 484 3.94 0.16 5.07
C ASN A 484 2.69 0.69 4.36
N ALA A 485 2.75 0.92 3.05
CA ALA A 485 1.71 1.61 2.31
C ALA A 485 0.30 0.97 2.40
N PRO A 486 0.13 -0.35 2.20
CA PRO A 486 -1.18 -0.98 2.35
C PRO A 486 -1.66 -1.00 3.80
N LEU A 487 -0.75 -1.08 4.78
CA LEU A 487 -1.12 -1.11 6.19
C LEU A 487 -1.81 0.18 6.65
N VAL A 488 -1.49 1.33 6.05
CA VAL A 488 -2.13 2.63 6.36
C VAL A 488 -3.66 2.53 6.23
N GLY A 489 -4.16 1.96 5.14
CA GLY A 489 -5.60 1.77 4.94
C GLY A 489 -6.22 0.78 5.91
N ALA A 490 -5.52 -0.32 6.19
CA ALA A 490 -5.98 -1.33 7.13
C ALA A 490 -6.09 -0.77 8.56
N LEU A 491 -5.11 -0.01 9.00
CA LEU A 491 -5.11 0.64 10.32
C LEU A 491 -6.20 1.71 10.45
N ALA A 492 -6.43 2.52 9.41
CA ALA A 492 -7.51 3.50 9.39
C ALA A 492 -8.87 2.82 9.55
N TYR A 493 -9.11 1.72 8.84
CA TYR A 493 -10.34 0.94 8.97
C TYR A 493 -10.50 0.37 10.39
N LEU A 494 -9.46 -0.25 10.94
CA LEU A 494 -9.52 -0.87 12.26
C LEU A 494 -9.68 0.17 13.38
N ALA A 495 -8.93 1.27 13.34
CA ALA A 495 -9.06 2.34 14.32
C ALA A 495 -10.49 2.89 14.37
N HIS A 496 -11.12 3.13 13.21
CA HIS A 496 -12.52 3.55 13.15
C HIS A 496 -13.47 2.47 13.69
N SER A 497 -13.26 1.20 13.31
CA SER A 497 -14.14 0.09 13.71
C SER A 497 -14.16 -0.17 15.20
N PHE A 498 -13.15 0.30 15.93
CA PHE A 498 -13.03 0.19 17.38
C PHE A 498 -13.20 1.55 18.10
N GLY A 499 -13.72 2.58 17.42
CA GLY A 499 -14.03 3.87 18.03
C GLY A 499 -12.80 4.67 18.49
N GLN A 500 -11.64 4.44 17.85
CA GLN A 500 -10.37 5.12 18.19
C GLN A 500 -10.12 6.38 17.33
N LEU A 501 -10.98 6.67 16.33
CA LEU A 501 -10.90 7.82 15.41
C LEU A 501 -12.17 8.63 15.37
#